data_da2df04db16948ffd78915a726bfcb7d
#
_entry.id   da2df04db16948ffd78915a726bfcb7d
#
_cell.length_a   1.000
_cell.length_b   1.000
_cell.length_c   1.000
_cell.angle_alpha   90.00
_cell.angle_beta   90.00
_cell.angle_gamma   90.00
#
_symmetry.space_group_name_H-M   'P 1'
#
loop_
_entity.id
_entity.type
_entity.pdbx_description
1 polymer ?
#
loop_
_entity_poly.entity_id
_entity_poly.type
_entity_poly.pdbx_seq_one_letter_code
_entity_poly.pdbx_strand_id
1 'polypeptide(L)'
;GGGGAPPSPGRSSELSGVALTQKLSEKRAAFEERFRATFPGIPSEGGEAEDVARYGLSNMLGGIGYFHGRSRISDQEAGPASQYSHYWEAGLFSAVPSRSFFPRGFLWDEGFHQLLVWKWDRALSREIVGSWLDLLNANGWIPREQILGAEARSRVPDEFVVQRTTNANPPALLLPVLKMAEHLRGLPEGERGADPTHAFLEAAFPRLQVWYDWY
;
A
#
# COMPACT_ATOMS: atom_id res chain seq x y z
N GLY A 1 -10.93 25.22 -5.75
CA GLY A 1 -10.54 25.57 -7.10
C GLY A 1 -9.02 25.66 -7.17
N GLY A 2 -8.33 24.52 -7.28
CA GLY A 2 -6.90 24.46 -7.52
C GLY A 2 -6.65 24.50 -9.02
N GLY A 3 -6.44 25.67 -9.57
CA GLY A 3 -5.93 25.86 -10.92
C GLY A 3 -4.46 25.42 -10.95
N GLY A 4 -4.20 24.17 -11.37
CA GLY A 4 -2.86 23.76 -11.74
C GLY A 4 -2.35 24.66 -12.87
N ALA A 5 -1.14 25.20 -12.73
CA ALA A 5 -0.53 25.97 -13.79
C ALA A 5 -0.51 25.16 -15.10
N PRO A 6 -0.79 25.74 -16.25
CA PRO A 6 -0.72 25.05 -17.53
C PRO A 6 0.70 24.47 -17.71
N PRO A 7 0.83 23.26 -18.27
CA PRO A 7 2.14 22.65 -18.48
C PRO A 7 3.00 23.58 -19.33
N SER A 8 4.28 23.71 -18.96
CA SER A 8 5.23 24.53 -19.74
C SER A 8 5.28 24.05 -21.19
N PRO A 9 5.45 24.94 -22.18
CA PRO A 9 5.47 24.60 -23.61
C PRO A 9 6.45 23.43 -23.96
N GLY A 10 7.57 23.31 -23.25
CA GLY A 10 8.54 22.24 -23.46
C GLY A 10 8.02 20.86 -23.04
N ARG A 11 7.20 20.80 -21.98
CA ARG A 11 6.63 19.54 -21.47
C ARG A 11 5.54 18.98 -22.41
N SER A 12 4.80 19.85 -23.08
CA SER A 12 3.79 19.46 -24.06
C SER A 12 4.39 18.81 -25.30
N SER A 13 5.53 19.33 -25.81
CA SER A 13 6.20 18.75 -26.98
C SER A 13 6.84 17.38 -26.69
N GLU A 14 7.29 17.13 -25.46
CA GLU A 14 7.82 15.84 -25.03
C GLU A 14 6.75 14.76 -24.86
N LEU A 15 5.50 15.16 -24.67
CA LEU A 15 4.36 14.26 -24.39
C LEU A 15 3.39 14.17 -25.60
N SER A 16 3.86 14.41 -26.80
CA SER A 16 3.07 14.30 -28.02
C SER A 16 3.88 13.72 -29.20
N GLY A 17 3.17 13.17 -30.18
CA GLY A 17 3.76 12.67 -31.43
C GLY A 17 4.86 11.63 -31.24
N VAL A 18 5.92 11.74 -32.03
CA VAL A 18 7.05 10.81 -32.05
C VAL A 18 7.79 10.78 -30.72
N ALA A 19 7.95 11.92 -30.04
CA ALA A 19 8.62 12.01 -28.75
C ALA A 19 7.88 11.20 -27.66
N LEU A 20 6.56 11.25 -27.62
CA LEU A 20 5.75 10.42 -26.74
C LEU A 20 5.93 8.93 -27.03
N THR A 21 5.88 8.55 -28.33
CA THR A 21 6.05 7.16 -28.75
C THR A 21 7.41 6.61 -28.31
N GLN A 22 8.47 7.37 -28.50
CA GLN A 22 9.80 7.02 -28.07
C GLN A 22 9.86 6.86 -26.55
N LYS A 23 9.34 7.82 -25.78
CA LYS A 23 9.32 7.77 -24.31
C LYS A 23 8.53 6.57 -23.76
N LEU A 24 7.42 6.19 -24.40
CA LEU A 24 6.66 4.99 -24.06
C LEU A 24 7.46 3.70 -24.33
N SER A 25 8.19 3.66 -25.46
CA SER A 25 9.06 2.53 -25.79
C SER A 25 10.19 2.37 -24.77
N GLU A 26 10.85 3.46 -24.40
CA GLU A 26 11.89 3.48 -23.37
C GLU A 26 11.37 3.01 -22.01
N LYS A 27 10.17 3.47 -21.59
CA LYS A 27 9.53 3.04 -20.34
C LYS A 27 9.15 1.56 -20.34
N ARG A 28 8.67 1.05 -21.48
CA ARG A 28 8.39 -0.39 -21.63
C ARG A 28 9.66 -1.21 -21.52
N ALA A 29 10.74 -0.82 -22.21
CA ALA A 29 12.02 -1.52 -22.14
C ALA A 29 12.58 -1.52 -20.70
N ALA A 30 12.54 -0.39 -20.01
CA ALA A 30 12.97 -0.28 -18.62
C ALA A 30 12.12 -1.14 -17.66
N PHE A 31 10.81 -1.24 -17.91
CA PHE A 31 9.95 -2.14 -17.12
C PHE A 31 10.33 -3.61 -17.34
N GLU A 32 10.55 -4.03 -18.58
CA GLU A 32 10.93 -5.40 -18.91
C GLU A 32 12.28 -5.79 -18.29
N GLU A 33 13.26 -4.90 -18.37
CA GLU A 33 14.57 -5.09 -17.76
C GLU A 33 14.44 -5.26 -16.24
N ARG A 34 13.73 -4.33 -15.58
CA ARG A 34 13.51 -4.37 -14.13
C ARG A 34 12.72 -5.62 -13.73
N PHE A 35 11.70 -6.01 -14.50
CA PHE A 35 10.89 -7.20 -14.23
C PHE A 35 11.74 -8.46 -14.21
N ARG A 36 12.57 -8.67 -15.23
CA ARG A 36 13.47 -9.82 -15.31
C ARG A 36 14.53 -9.83 -14.22
N ALA A 37 15.09 -8.67 -13.92
CA ALA A 37 16.06 -8.53 -12.83
C ALA A 37 15.44 -8.83 -11.46
N THR A 38 14.18 -8.43 -11.25
CA THR A 38 13.48 -8.62 -9.97
C THR A 38 12.97 -10.05 -9.79
N PHE A 39 12.56 -10.72 -10.88
CA PHE A 39 11.94 -12.03 -10.88
C PHE A 39 12.68 -13.05 -11.78
N PRO A 40 13.96 -13.35 -11.50
CA PRO A 40 14.78 -14.19 -12.38
C PRO A 40 14.31 -15.66 -12.48
N GLY A 41 13.44 -16.09 -11.56
CA GLY A 41 12.87 -17.45 -11.58
C GLY A 41 11.67 -17.63 -12.51
N ILE A 42 11.19 -16.55 -13.13
CA ILE A 42 10.11 -16.64 -14.13
C ILE A 42 10.75 -17.01 -15.48
N PRO A 43 10.25 -18.06 -16.18
CA PRO A 43 10.75 -18.42 -17.50
C PRO A 43 10.68 -17.23 -18.47
N SER A 44 11.79 -16.94 -19.16
CA SER A 44 11.93 -15.78 -20.05
C SER A 44 11.66 -16.09 -21.54
N GLU A 45 11.16 -17.27 -21.85
CA GLU A 45 10.98 -17.74 -23.22
C GLU A 45 9.67 -17.28 -23.89
N GLY A 46 9.00 -16.26 -23.33
CA GLY A 46 7.77 -15.71 -23.89
C GLY A 46 6.62 -16.72 -23.83
N GLY A 47 6.21 -17.11 -22.63
CA GLY A 47 5.12 -18.04 -22.40
C GLY A 47 4.02 -17.46 -21.52
N GLU A 48 2.91 -18.16 -21.44
CA GLU A 48 1.73 -17.82 -20.64
C GLU A 48 2.09 -17.50 -19.18
N ALA A 49 3.06 -18.19 -18.59
CA ALA A 49 3.53 -17.96 -17.22
C ALA A 49 4.20 -16.57 -17.04
N GLU A 50 4.99 -16.13 -18.02
CA GLU A 50 5.62 -14.81 -18.00
C GLU A 50 4.56 -13.70 -18.14
N ASP A 51 3.59 -13.87 -19.03
CA ASP A 51 2.50 -12.93 -19.23
C ASP A 51 1.61 -12.82 -17.99
N VAL A 52 1.23 -13.93 -17.36
CA VAL A 52 0.47 -13.95 -16.11
C VAL A 52 1.22 -13.21 -14.99
N ALA A 53 2.53 -13.43 -14.87
CA ALA A 53 3.34 -12.75 -13.86
C ALA A 53 3.43 -11.24 -14.11
N ARG A 54 3.58 -10.79 -15.36
CA ARG A 54 3.56 -9.36 -15.71
C ARG A 54 2.21 -8.73 -15.44
N TYR A 55 1.12 -9.38 -15.84
CA TYR A 55 -0.22 -8.89 -15.57
C TYR A 55 -0.52 -8.85 -14.07
N GLY A 56 -0.07 -9.86 -13.31
CA GLY A 56 -0.18 -9.90 -11.86
C GLY A 56 0.52 -8.72 -11.19
N LEU A 57 1.77 -8.45 -11.56
CA LEU A 57 2.51 -7.29 -11.06
C LEU A 57 1.85 -5.97 -11.47
N SER A 58 1.47 -5.83 -12.74
CA SER A 58 0.82 -4.62 -13.24
C SER A 58 -0.51 -4.35 -12.54
N ASN A 59 -1.32 -5.39 -12.30
CA ASN A 59 -2.56 -5.27 -11.54
C ASN A 59 -2.32 -4.85 -10.09
N MET A 60 -1.32 -5.43 -9.42
CA MET A 60 -0.93 -5.06 -8.06
C MET A 60 -0.56 -3.59 -7.97
N LEU A 61 0.38 -3.14 -8.81
CA LEU A 61 0.83 -1.75 -8.83
C LEU A 61 -0.29 -0.79 -9.25
N GLY A 62 -1.13 -1.19 -10.21
CA GLY A 62 -2.29 -0.41 -10.65
C GLY A 62 -3.44 -0.37 -9.64
N GLY A 63 -3.39 -1.19 -8.59
CA GLY A 63 -4.31 -1.17 -7.47
C GLY A 63 -3.89 -0.26 -6.32
N ILE A 64 -2.71 0.37 -6.39
CA ILE A 64 -2.23 1.30 -5.36
C ILE A 64 -2.87 2.66 -5.58
N GLY A 65 -3.47 3.22 -4.52
CA GLY A 65 -4.12 4.52 -4.54
C GLY A 65 -3.93 5.29 -3.24
N TYR A 66 -4.31 6.56 -3.27
CA TYR A 66 -4.36 7.43 -2.10
C TYR A 66 -5.82 7.68 -1.74
N PHE A 67 -6.16 7.44 -0.48
CA PHE A 67 -7.48 7.59 0.09
C PHE A 67 -7.43 8.61 1.22
N HIS A 68 -8.50 9.38 1.41
CA HIS A 68 -8.55 10.39 2.46
C HIS A 68 -9.96 10.48 3.06
N GLY A 69 -10.02 10.60 4.39
CA GLY A 69 -11.30 10.77 5.07
C GLY A 69 -11.29 10.25 6.50
N ARG A 70 -12.47 9.90 7.00
CA ARG A 70 -12.70 9.45 8.37
C ARG A 70 -13.46 8.13 8.36
N SER A 71 -12.92 7.12 9.04
CA SER A 71 -13.63 5.90 9.37
C SER A 71 -14.70 6.16 10.44
N ARG A 72 -15.76 5.38 10.43
CA ARG A 72 -16.73 5.31 11.53
C ARG A 72 -16.36 4.13 12.42
N ILE A 73 -16.30 4.37 13.71
CA ILE A 73 -15.86 3.35 14.67
C ILE A 73 -16.84 3.22 15.82
N SER A 74 -16.85 2.06 16.47
CA SER A 74 -17.58 1.79 17.71
C SER A 74 -16.74 0.88 18.60
N ASP A 75 -16.76 1.16 19.89
CA ASP A 75 -16.18 0.32 20.96
C ASP A 75 -17.17 -0.72 21.50
N GLN A 76 -18.41 -0.72 21.00
CA GLN A 76 -19.44 -1.68 21.39
C GLN A 76 -19.41 -2.90 20.48
N GLU A 77 -19.46 -4.10 21.07
CA GLU A 77 -19.51 -5.37 20.32
C GLU A 77 -20.79 -5.53 19.51
N ALA A 78 -21.90 -5.05 20.03
CA ALA A 78 -23.20 -5.04 19.36
C ALA A 78 -23.91 -3.70 19.59
N GLY A 79 -24.38 -3.10 18.50
CA GLY A 79 -25.12 -1.85 18.58
C GLY A 79 -25.60 -1.44 17.19
N PRO A 80 -26.65 -0.58 17.12
CA PRO A 80 -27.15 -0.10 15.84
C PRO A 80 -26.05 0.67 15.08
N ALA A 81 -26.01 0.53 13.77
CA ALA A 81 -25.06 1.23 12.89
C ALA A 81 -25.15 2.78 12.98
N SER A 82 -26.19 3.30 13.64
CA SER A 82 -26.35 4.73 13.94
C SER A 82 -25.53 5.21 15.14
N GLN A 83 -25.03 4.31 15.99
CA GLN A 83 -24.19 4.64 17.14
C GLN A 83 -22.73 4.43 16.79
N TYR A 84 -22.05 5.50 16.33
CA TYR A 84 -20.64 5.50 16.02
C TYR A 84 -20.00 6.83 16.40
N SER A 85 -18.71 6.77 16.60
CA SER A 85 -17.83 7.95 16.62
C SER A 85 -17.00 8.01 15.34
N HIS A 86 -16.40 9.18 15.10
CA HIS A 86 -15.46 9.33 13.99
C HIS A 86 -14.04 9.06 14.46
N TYR A 87 -13.34 8.24 13.70
CA TYR A 87 -11.88 8.20 13.76
C TYR A 87 -11.32 9.55 13.27
N TRP A 88 -10.07 9.86 13.54
CA TRP A 88 -9.50 11.10 13.01
C TRP A 88 -9.47 11.09 11.48
N GLU A 89 -9.37 12.26 10.91
CA GLU A 89 -9.19 12.41 9.48
C GLU A 89 -7.77 12.04 9.08
N ALA A 90 -7.63 11.11 8.19
CA ALA A 90 -6.35 10.56 7.77
C ALA A 90 -6.29 10.34 6.26
N GLY A 91 -5.06 10.40 5.74
CA GLY A 91 -4.72 9.90 4.42
C GLY A 91 -4.19 8.48 4.53
N LEU A 92 -4.49 7.67 3.55
CA LEU A 92 -3.96 6.33 3.42
C LEU A 92 -3.43 6.11 2.01
N PHE A 93 -2.15 5.73 1.91
CA PHE A 93 -1.55 5.21 0.70
C PHE A 93 -1.53 3.69 0.80
N SER A 94 -2.25 2.99 -0.08
CA SER A 94 -2.50 1.55 0.05
C SER A 94 -2.79 0.92 -1.29
N ALA A 95 -2.46 -0.36 -1.43
CA ALA A 95 -3.06 -1.20 -2.44
C ALA A 95 -4.50 -1.58 -2.05
N VAL A 96 -5.27 -2.07 -3.03
CA VAL A 96 -6.63 -2.57 -2.82
C VAL A 96 -6.73 -4.03 -3.26
N PRO A 97 -7.52 -4.86 -2.54
CA PRO A 97 -7.69 -6.27 -2.91
C PRO A 97 -8.35 -6.47 -4.28
N SER A 98 -9.24 -5.55 -4.65
CA SER A 98 -9.92 -5.56 -5.95
C SER A 98 -10.40 -4.17 -6.32
N ARG A 99 -10.00 -3.69 -7.50
CA ARG A 99 -10.45 -2.38 -8.00
C ARG A 99 -11.95 -2.29 -8.26
N SER A 100 -12.58 -3.40 -8.59
CA SER A 100 -14.03 -3.45 -8.91
C SER A 100 -14.89 -3.74 -7.69
N PHE A 101 -14.45 -4.62 -6.78
CA PHE A 101 -15.28 -5.08 -5.66
C PHE A 101 -14.90 -4.44 -4.32
N PHE A 102 -13.60 -4.29 -4.07
CA PHE A 102 -13.05 -3.77 -2.80
C PHE A 102 -12.04 -2.66 -3.06
N PRO A 103 -12.50 -1.50 -3.64
CA PRO A 103 -11.59 -0.42 -4.07
C PRO A 103 -11.15 0.46 -2.88
N ARG A 104 -10.69 -0.15 -1.80
CA ARG A 104 -10.23 0.49 -0.56
C ARG A 104 -9.20 -0.38 0.16
N GLY A 105 -8.48 0.19 1.12
CA GLY A 105 -7.47 -0.54 1.88
C GLY A 105 -8.07 -1.55 2.86
N PHE A 106 -7.44 -2.72 2.93
CA PHE A 106 -7.71 -3.77 3.92
C PHE A 106 -6.42 -4.16 4.61
N LEU A 107 -6.39 -4.12 5.93
CA LEU A 107 -5.18 -4.23 6.74
C LEU A 107 -4.41 -5.53 6.52
N TRP A 108 -5.09 -6.69 6.58
CA TRP A 108 -4.39 -7.96 6.44
C TRP A 108 -4.01 -8.28 4.99
N ASP A 109 -4.83 -7.87 4.02
CA ASP A 109 -4.55 -8.01 2.59
C ASP A 109 -3.28 -7.24 2.22
N GLU A 110 -3.12 -6.04 2.80
CA GLU A 110 -1.95 -5.20 2.56
C GLU A 110 -0.64 -5.89 2.94
N GLY A 111 -0.63 -6.70 4.00
CA GLY A 111 0.54 -7.50 4.36
C GLY A 111 1.01 -8.41 3.23
N PHE A 112 0.09 -9.03 2.51
CA PHE A 112 0.41 -9.88 1.35
C PHE A 112 0.78 -9.06 0.11
N HIS A 113 0.07 -7.96 -0.16
CA HIS A 113 0.42 -7.05 -1.24
C HIS A 113 1.86 -6.58 -1.12
N GLN A 114 2.27 -6.22 0.09
CA GLN A 114 3.59 -5.67 0.35
C GLN A 114 4.73 -6.68 0.22
N LEU A 115 4.48 -7.98 0.26
CA LEU A 115 5.50 -8.98 -0.09
C LEU A 115 5.96 -8.85 -1.55
N LEU A 116 5.04 -8.54 -2.45
CA LEU A 116 5.36 -8.32 -3.86
C LEU A 116 5.91 -6.91 -4.10
N VAL A 117 5.27 -5.90 -3.51
CA VAL A 117 5.70 -4.49 -3.65
C VAL A 117 7.10 -4.28 -3.08
N TRP A 118 7.44 -4.87 -1.92
CA TRP A 118 8.77 -4.81 -1.33
C TRP A 118 9.85 -5.35 -2.28
N LYS A 119 9.55 -6.41 -2.98
CA LYS A 119 10.49 -6.99 -3.94
C LYS A 119 10.68 -6.10 -5.17
N TRP A 120 9.62 -5.43 -5.60
CA TRP A 120 9.64 -4.52 -6.75
C TRP A 120 10.21 -3.15 -6.40
N ASP A 121 9.74 -2.53 -5.33
CA ASP A 121 10.11 -1.17 -4.92
C ASP A 121 10.08 -1.02 -3.40
N ARG A 122 11.27 -1.05 -2.80
CA ARG A 122 11.43 -0.99 -1.35
C ARG A 122 11.01 0.36 -0.76
N ALA A 123 11.24 1.45 -1.49
CA ALA A 123 10.85 2.77 -1.02
C ALA A 123 9.31 2.88 -0.97
N LEU A 124 8.64 2.48 -2.04
CA LEU A 124 7.18 2.44 -2.11
C LEU A 124 6.57 1.57 -1.01
N SER A 125 7.17 0.40 -0.74
CA SER A 125 6.68 -0.49 0.31
C SER A 125 6.82 0.13 1.70
N ARG A 126 7.94 0.82 2.00
CA ARG A 126 8.10 1.54 3.28
C ARG A 126 7.05 2.64 3.45
N GLU A 127 6.77 3.41 2.39
CA GLU A 127 5.73 4.45 2.43
C GLU A 127 4.35 3.87 2.72
N ILE A 128 3.98 2.77 2.05
CA ILE A 128 2.67 2.14 2.25
C ILE A 128 2.56 1.56 3.66
N VAL A 129 3.55 0.80 4.11
CA VAL A 129 3.55 0.23 5.48
C VAL A 129 3.54 1.33 6.53
N GLY A 130 4.30 2.41 6.34
CA GLY A 130 4.30 3.58 7.22
C GLY A 130 2.92 4.24 7.28
N SER A 131 2.28 4.44 6.13
CA SER A 131 0.94 5.01 6.03
C SER A 131 -0.12 4.20 6.80
N TRP A 132 -0.01 2.87 6.81
CA TRP A 132 -0.86 2.01 7.63
C TRP A 132 -0.56 2.11 9.12
N LEU A 133 0.71 2.17 9.50
CA LEU A 133 1.11 2.33 10.90
C LEU A 133 0.72 3.71 11.47
N ASP A 134 0.58 4.72 10.63
CA ASP A 134 0.08 6.04 11.03
C ASP A 134 -1.42 6.04 11.37
N LEU A 135 -2.16 4.98 11.04
CA LEU A 135 -3.56 4.80 11.43
C LEU A 135 -3.73 4.10 12.78
N LEU A 136 -2.65 3.71 13.43
CA LEU A 136 -2.67 3.07 14.74
C LEU A 136 -3.15 4.07 15.81
N ASN A 137 -4.16 3.70 16.60
CA ASN A 137 -4.58 4.52 17.73
C ASN A 137 -3.66 4.32 18.95
N ALA A 138 -3.88 5.13 19.98
CA ALA A 138 -3.09 5.07 21.22
C ALA A 138 -3.19 3.71 21.94
N ASN A 139 -4.24 2.94 21.69
CA ASN A 139 -4.45 1.63 22.29
C ASN A 139 -3.87 0.48 21.46
N GLY A 140 -3.31 0.77 20.27
CA GLY A 140 -2.70 -0.24 19.42
C GLY A 140 -3.63 -0.85 18.36
N TRP A 141 -4.85 -0.32 18.18
CA TRP A 141 -5.78 -0.81 17.19
C TRP A 141 -5.72 -0.02 15.89
N ILE A 142 -5.90 -0.71 14.76
CA ILE A 142 -6.03 -0.14 13.41
C ILE A 142 -7.37 -0.62 12.81
N PRO A 143 -8.19 0.26 12.21
CA PRO A 143 -9.37 -0.15 11.46
C PRO A 143 -8.98 -1.13 10.33
N ARG A 144 -9.58 -2.31 10.34
CA ARG A 144 -9.20 -3.36 9.38
C ARG A 144 -9.55 -3.02 7.94
N GLU A 145 -10.63 -2.26 7.76
CA GLU A 145 -11.16 -1.82 6.48
C GLU A 145 -11.23 -0.30 6.47
N GLN A 146 -10.54 0.32 5.52
CA GLN A 146 -10.40 1.77 5.46
C GLN A 146 -11.51 2.38 4.59
N ILE A 147 -12.65 2.63 5.22
CA ILE A 147 -13.84 3.19 4.57
C ILE A 147 -13.80 4.71 4.69
N LEU A 148 -12.92 5.32 3.92
CA LEU A 148 -12.63 6.74 3.96
C LEU A 148 -13.50 7.50 2.96
N GLY A 149 -14.35 8.40 3.49
CA GLY A 149 -15.18 9.27 2.67
C GLY A 149 -16.50 8.67 2.16
N ALA A 150 -17.29 9.47 1.46
CA ALA A 150 -18.63 9.12 1.02
C ALA A 150 -18.64 8.08 -0.12
N GLU A 151 -17.67 8.19 -1.03
CA GLU A 151 -17.54 7.25 -2.16
C GLU A 151 -17.25 5.82 -1.67
N ALA A 152 -16.27 5.67 -0.77
CA ALA A 152 -15.98 4.37 -0.18
C ALA A 152 -17.20 3.79 0.55
N ARG A 153 -17.93 4.62 1.34
CA ARG A 153 -19.15 4.19 2.02
C ARG A 153 -20.25 3.71 1.08
N SER A 154 -20.39 4.32 -0.08
CA SER A 154 -21.42 3.92 -1.07
C SER A 154 -21.18 2.52 -1.65
N ARG A 155 -20.00 1.96 -1.46
CA ARG A 155 -19.59 0.63 -1.93
C ARG A 155 -19.59 -0.43 -0.82
N VAL A 156 -20.02 -0.08 0.39
CA VAL A 156 -19.99 -0.95 1.57
C VAL A 156 -21.40 -1.12 2.10
N PRO A 157 -21.88 -2.36 2.33
CA PRO A 157 -23.13 -2.58 3.02
C PRO A 157 -23.14 -1.90 4.39
N ASP A 158 -24.24 -1.28 4.78
CA ASP A 158 -24.32 -0.43 5.99
C ASP A 158 -23.86 -1.13 7.27
N GLU A 159 -24.08 -2.43 7.36
CA GLU A 159 -23.68 -3.28 8.50
C GLU A 159 -22.16 -3.36 8.70
N PHE A 160 -21.35 -3.11 7.64
CA PHE A 160 -19.88 -3.16 7.67
C PHE A 160 -19.22 -1.78 7.72
N VAL A 161 -19.99 -0.69 7.61
CA VAL A 161 -19.43 0.67 7.58
C VAL A 161 -18.78 1.05 8.90
N VAL A 162 -19.36 0.63 10.03
CA VAL A 162 -18.85 0.91 11.37
C VAL A 162 -17.82 -0.14 11.76
N GLN A 163 -16.57 0.27 11.92
CA GLN A 163 -15.47 -0.61 12.34
C GLN A 163 -15.44 -0.73 13.87
N ARG A 164 -15.36 -1.95 14.37
CA ARG A 164 -15.38 -2.21 15.82
C ARG A 164 -13.96 -2.29 16.37
N THR A 165 -13.66 -1.51 17.40
CA THR A 165 -12.33 -1.43 18.00
C THR A 165 -11.91 -2.71 18.74
N THR A 166 -12.86 -3.64 18.96
CA THR A 166 -12.63 -4.96 19.54
C THR A 166 -12.31 -6.04 18.50
N ASN A 167 -12.47 -5.73 17.22
CA ASN A 167 -12.21 -6.70 16.16
C ASN A 167 -10.74 -6.71 15.75
N ALA A 168 -10.08 -7.83 15.99
CA ALA A 168 -8.75 -8.13 15.48
C ALA A 168 -8.78 -8.46 13.99
N ASN A 169 -7.64 -8.29 13.33
CA ASN A 169 -7.38 -8.73 11.97
C ASN A 169 -6.04 -9.48 11.98
N PRO A 170 -5.86 -10.54 11.19
CA PRO A 170 -4.55 -11.21 11.13
C PRO A 170 -3.42 -10.21 10.92
N PRO A 171 -2.32 -10.25 11.70
CA PRO A 171 -1.27 -9.23 11.65
C PRO A 171 -0.32 -9.44 10.46
N ALA A 172 -0.89 -9.64 9.26
CA ALA A 172 -0.14 -9.94 8.04
C ALA A 172 0.82 -8.81 7.64
N LEU A 173 0.57 -7.56 8.09
CA LEU A 173 1.48 -6.44 7.86
C LEU A 173 2.86 -6.64 8.51
N LEU A 174 3.00 -7.56 9.46
CA LEU A 174 4.30 -7.96 10.00
C LEU A 174 5.16 -8.72 8.97
N LEU A 175 4.56 -9.35 7.96
CA LEU A 175 5.29 -10.09 6.94
C LEU A 175 6.28 -9.21 6.13
N PRO A 176 5.85 -8.06 5.56
CA PRO A 176 6.80 -7.16 4.90
C PRO A 176 7.81 -6.56 5.89
N VAL A 177 7.42 -6.27 7.15
CA VAL A 177 8.36 -5.80 8.18
C VAL A 177 9.47 -6.84 8.43
N LEU A 178 9.11 -8.12 8.50
CA LEU A 178 10.09 -9.21 8.59
C LEU A 178 11.04 -9.23 7.38
N LYS A 179 10.51 -9.05 6.17
CA LYS A 179 11.35 -8.95 4.95
C LYS A 179 12.29 -7.75 4.98
N MET A 180 11.87 -6.63 5.54
CA MET A 180 12.72 -5.46 5.77
C MET A 180 13.84 -5.76 6.75
N ALA A 181 13.55 -6.44 7.85
CA ALA A 181 14.56 -6.86 8.83
C ALA A 181 15.52 -7.91 8.27
N GLU A 182 15.03 -8.87 7.49
CA GLU A 182 15.86 -9.86 6.77
C GLU A 182 16.83 -9.17 5.78
N HIS A 183 16.35 -8.15 5.06
CA HIS A 183 17.18 -7.36 4.17
C HIS A 183 18.34 -6.71 4.92
N LEU A 184 18.08 -6.01 6.02
CA LEU A 184 19.14 -5.37 6.81
C LEU A 184 20.15 -6.38 7.37
N ARG A 185 19.65 -7.53 7.84
CA ARG A 185 20.55 -8.60 8.34
C ARG A 185 21.47 -9.15 7.25
N GLY A 186 21.02 -9.14 6.01
CA GLY A 186 21.80 -9.58 4.84
C GLY A 186 22.85 -8.57 4.40
N LEU A 187 22.79 -7.31 4.84
CA LEU A 187 23.80 -6.30 4.53
C LEU A 187 25.04 -6.44 5.43
N PRO A 188 26.24 -6.05 4.93
CA PRO A 188 27.41 -5.85 5.77
C PRO A 188 27.10 -4.93 6.95
N GLU A 189 27.65 -5.21 8.12
CA GLU A 189 27.35 -4.46 9.36
C GLU A 189 27.55 -2.95 9.20
N GLY A 190 28.62 -2.53 8.54
CA GLY A 190 28.92 -1.11 8.30
C GLY A 190 27.98 -0.39 7.34
N GLU A 191 27.15 -1.12 6.57
CA GLU A 191 26.21 -0.55 5.61
C GLU A 191 24.78 -0.45 6.15
N ARG A 192 24.44 -1.22 7.20
CA ARG A 192 23.09 -1.32 7.73
C ARG A 192 22.52 0.01 8.17
N GLY A 193 23.29 0.82 8.88
CA GLY A 193 22.86 2.12 9.39
C GLY A 193 22.63 3.18 8.30
N ALA A 194 23.23 3.00 7.12
CA ALA A 194 23.04 3.91 5.99
C ALA A 194 21.84 3.52 5.10
N ASP A 195 21.32 2.29 5.22
CA ASP A 195 20.15 1.86 4.46
C ASP A 195 18.88 2.55 5.00
N PRO A 196 18.05 3.18 4.16
CA PRO A 196 16.82 3.85 4.60
C PRO A 196 15.83 2.94 5.35
N THR A 197 15.94 1.62 5.18
CA THR A 197 15.12 0.64 5.90
C THR A 197 15.45 0.61 7.39
N HIS A 198 16.69 0.92 7.78
CA HIS A 198 17.09 0.98 9.19
C HIS A 198 16.32 2.06 9.93
N ALA A 199 16.39 3.30 9.48
CA ALA A 199 15.65 4.42 10.08
C ALA A 199 14.14 4.19 10.07
N PHE A 200 13.60 3.57 9.00
CA PHE A 200 12.19 3.20 8.95
C PHE A 200 11.83 2.19 10.05
N LEU A 201 12.59 1.11 10.23
CA LEU A 201 12.30 0.11 11.25
C LEU A 201 12.46 0.65 12.67
N GLU A 202 13.43 1.54 12.92
CA GLU A 202 13.56 2.23 14.21
C GLU A 202 12.31 3.06 14.53
N ALA A 203 11.79 3.81 13.56
CA ALA A 203 10.58 4.61 13.73
C ALA A 203 9.30 3.75 13.84
N ALA A 204 9.25 2.62 13.14
CA ALA A 204 8.11 1.71 13.15
C ALA A 204 8.03 0.85 14.41
N PHE A 205 9.16 0.51 15.04
CA PHE A 205 9.24 -0.46 16.13
C PHE A 205 8.32 -0.12 17.31
N PRO A 206 8.30 1.11 17.87
CA PRO A 206 7.38 1.43 18.97
C PRO A 206 5.90 1.26 18.59
N ARG A 207 5.53 1.57 17.34
CA ARG A 207 4.16 1.36 16.86
C ARG A 207 3.81 -0.13 16.75
N LEU A 208 4.74 -0.93 16.23
CA LEU A 208 4.57 -2.37 16.14
C LEU A 208 4.46 -3.03 17.51
N GLN A 209 5.18 -2.52 18.52
CA GLN A 209 5.09 -2.99 19.89
C GLN A 209 3.70 -2.69 20.50
N VAL A 210 3.21 -1.46 20.37
CA VAL A 210 1.86 -1.10 20.85
C VAL A 210 0.78 -1.91 20.11
N TRP A 211 0.96 -2.18 18.82
CA TRP A 211 0.05 -3.04 18.08
C TRP A 211 0.09 -4.50 18.56
N TYR A 212 1.28 -5.01 18.84
CA TYR A 212 1.45 -6.36 19.42
C TYR A 212 0.80 -6.47 20.81
N ASP A 213 1.00 -5.47 21.65
CA ASP A 213 0.46 -5.45 23.03
C ASP A 213 -1.08 -5.36 23.03
N TRP A 214 -1.68 -4.87 21.95
CA TRP A 214 -3.13 -4.83 21.79
C TRP A 214 -3.74 -6.21 21.53
N TYR A 215 -3.02 -7.15 20.89
CA TYR A 215 -3.48 -8.53 20.63
C TYR A 215 -3.53 -9.38 21.89
#